data_b169e0a81b59add01a4eb42d2a601dff
#
_entry.id   b169e0a81b59add01a4eb42d2a601dff
#
_cell.length_a   1.000
_cell.length_b   1.000
_cell.length_c   1.000
_cell.angle_alpha   90.00
_cell.angle_beta   90.00
_cell.angle_gamma   90.00
#
_symmetry.space_group_name_H-M   'P 1'
#
loop_
_entity.id
_entity.type
_entity.pdbx_description
1 polymer ?
#
loop_
_entity_poly.entity_id
_entity_poly.type
_entity_poly.pdbx_seq_one_letter_code
_entity_poly.pdbx_strand_id
1 'polypeptide(L)'
;WDARFAAYKAAHPQAAAEFERRMAGELPAAFDADADAYIAKLQADGPTVASRKASQMAIEAFAPLLPELVGGSADLAHSNLTLWKGSKSVASNDPNANYIYSGVREFGMTAISNGLALHGGFIPYDATFLVFSDYARNAVRMSALMGVRAIHVYTHDSIGLGEDGPTHQPIEHLASLRYIPDNDVWRPCDAVESAVSWKAAIERADGPSCLVFSRQNLPHQARNDAQVADIARGGYVLKDSVGAPEIILIATGSEVGLAMQAAERLGKHVRVVSMPSTDVFDRQDAAYREAVLPKAV
;
A
#
# COMPACT_ATOMS: atom_id res chain seq x y z
N TRP A 1 34.38 -14.63 -6.37
CA TRP A 1 33.42 -14.10 -5.45
C TRP A 1 33.40 -14.90 -4.16
N ASP A 2 33.14 -16.20 -4.16
CA ASP A 2 32.86 -17.03 -2.97
C ASP A 2 33.97 -16.96 -1.91
N ALA A 3 35.24 -17.12 -2.32
CA ALA A 3 36.35 -17.03 -1.40
C ALA A 3 36.51 -15.64 -0.74
N ARG A 4 36.20 -14.55 -1.50
CA ARG A 4 36.23 -13.19 -0.97
C ARG A 4 35.08 -12.94 -0.02
N PHE A 5 33.90 -13.44 -0.34
CA PHE A 5 32.70 -13.29 0.52
C PHE A 5 32.88 -14.13 1.80
N ALA A 6 33.45 -15.33 1.73
CA ALA A 6 33.75 -16.13 2.93
C ALA A 6 34.72 -15.38 3.88
N ALA A 7 35.77 -14.74 3.33
CA ALA A 7 36.71 -13.94 4.11
C ALA A 7 36.01 -12.70 4.72
N TYR A 8 35.13 -12.03 3.96
CA TYR A 8 34.31 -10.91 4.45
C TYR A 8 33.36 -11.34 5.58
N LYS A 9 32.68 -12.46 5.40
CA LYS A 9 31.76 -13.03 6.40
C LYS A 9 32.47 -13.38 7.70
N ALA A 10 33.70 -13.90 7.62
CA ALA A 10 34.52 -14.16 8.80
C ALA A 10 34.95 -12.88 9.53
N ALA A 11 35.27 -11.82 8.78
CA ALA A 11 35.67 -10.52 9.35
C ALA A 11 34.52 -9.67 9.82
N HIS A 12 33.33 -9.75 9.17
CA HIS A 12 32.16 -8.91 9.38
C HIS A 12 30.86 -9.72 9.40
N PRO A 13 30.66 -10.63 10.39
CA PRO A 13 29.57 -11.61 10.36
C PRO A 13 28.18 -10.95 10.36
N GLN A 14 27.97 -9.85 11.08
CA GLN A 14 26.67 -9.15 11.12
C GLN A 14 26.34 -8.49 9.78
N ALA A 15 27.30 -7.79 9.18
CA ALA A 15 27.13 -7.13 7.89
C ALA A 15 26.90 -8.15 6.76
N ALA A 16 27.59 -9.30 6.82
CA ALA A 16 27.42 -10.39 5.87
C ALA A 16 26.02 -11.04 6.00
N ALA A 17 25.56 -11.28 7.23
CA ALA A 17 24.22 -11.82 7.47
C ALA A 17 23.13 -10.86 6.97
N GLU A 18 23.28 -9.55 7.20
CA GLU A 18 22.37 -8.55 6.70
C GLU A 18 22.36 -8.46 5.16
N PHE A 19 23.52 -8.58 4.53
CA PHE A 19 23.63 -8.66 3.07
C PHE A 19 22.91 -9.91 2.52
N GLU A 20 23.16 -11.08 3.12
CA GLU A 20 22.51 -12.35 2.73
C GLU A 20 20.98 -12.24 2.88
N ARG A 21 20.49 -11.72 4.00
CA ARG A 21 19.04 -11.50 4.25
C ARG A 21 18.41 -10.65 3.16
N ARG A 22 19.01 -9.48 2.87
CA ARG A 22 18.48 -8.55 1.86
C ARG A 22 18.50 -9.15 0.45
N MET A 23 19.58 -9.82 0.09
CA MET A 23 19.70 -10.47 -1.22
C MET A 23 18.74 -11.66 -1.38
N ALA A 24 18.37 -12.32 -0.27
CA ALA A 24 17.32 -13.34 -0.25
C ALA A 24 15.90 -12.73 -0.31
N GLY A 25 15.75 -11.41 -0.16
CA GLY A 25 14.45 -10.73 -0.13
C GLY A 25 13.68 -10.94 1.17
N GLU A 26 14.35 -11.43 2.21
CA GLU A 26 13.77 -11.69 3.53
C GLU A 26 13.63 -10.40 4.34
N LEU A 27 12.53 -10.27 5.08
CA LEU A 27 12.29 -9.16 5.99
C LEU A 27 13.00 -9.39 7.34
N PRO A 28 13.32 -8.33 8.10
CA PRO A 28 13.81 -8.48 9.47
C PRO A 28 12.82 -9.27 10.32
N ALA A 29 13.32 -10.17 11.18
CA ALA A 29 12.49 -11.05 12.01
C ALA A 29 11.50 -10.31 12.93
N ALA A 30 11.80 -9.07 13.32
CA ALA A 30 10.92 -8.25 14.15
C ALA A 30 9.85 -7.48 13.34
N PHE A 31 9.97 -7.41 12.01
CA PHE A 31 9.11 -6.53 11.19
C PHE A 31 7.61 -6.81 11.39
N ASP A 32 7.20 -8.06 11.38
CA ASP A 32 5.80 -8.45 11.55
C ASP A 32 5.21 -7.95 12.86
N ALA A 33 5.89 -8.22 13.98
CA ALA A 33 5.42 -7.85 15.31
C ALA A 33 5.38 -6.31 15.48
N ASP A 34 6.38 -5.60 14.99
CA ASP A 34 6.46 -4.14 15.06
C ASP A 34 5.39 -3.48 14.18
N ALA A 35 5.14 -4.03 12.99
CA ALA A 35 4.08 -3.56 12.10
C ALA A 35 2.69 -3.79 12.71
N ASP A 36 2.43 -4.96 13.27
CA ASP A 36 1.16 -5.27 13.94
C ASP A 36 0.92 -4.39 15.17
N ALA A 37 1.96 -4.13 15.96
CA ALA A 37 1.87 -3.20 17.10
C ALA A 37 1.54 -1.77 16.64
N TYR A 38 2.11 -1.33 15.52
CA TYR A 38 1.77 -0.04 14.93
C TYR A 38 0.32 0.03 14.42
N ILE A 39 -0.15 -1.02 13.74
CA ILE A 39 -1.55 -1.12 13.27
C ILE A 39 -2.52 -1.09 14.45
N ALA A 40 -2.25 -1.86 15.51
CA ALA A 40 -3.06 -1.86 16.73
C ALA A 40 -3.11 -0.47 17.39
N LYS A 41 -1.98 0.24 17.42
CA LYS A 41 -1.92 1.61 17.92
C LYS A 41 -2.80 2.55 17.08
N LEU A 42 -2.76 2.48 15.74
CA LEU A 42 -3.61 3.29 14.88
C LEU A 42 -5.10 3.00 15.09
N GLN A 43 -5.47 1.74 15.31
CA GLN A 43 -6.85 1.36 15.61
C GLN A 43 -7.31 1.97 16.95
N ALA A 44 -6.44 2.01 17.95
CA ALA A 44 -6.75 2.59 19.25
C ALA A 44 -6.82 4.15 19.20
N ASP A 45 -5.88 4.78 18.47
CA ASP A 45 -5.80 6.26 18.36
C ASP A 45 -6.91 6.84 17.47
N GLY A 46 -7.41 6.10 16.49
CA GLY A 46 -8.52 6.48 15.61
C GLY A 46 -8.33 7.79 14.84
N PRO A 47 -7.18 8.07 14.19
CA PRO A 47 -6.92 9.38 13.59
C PRO A 47 -7.82 9.62 12.36
N THR A 48 -8.37 10.85 12.28
CA THR A 48 -9.06 11.35 11.07
C THR A 48 -8.07 12.13 10.23
N VAL A 49 -7.53 11.50 9.20
CA VAL A 49 -6.51 12.08 8.32
C VAL A 49 -6.75 11.68 6.87
N ALA A 50 -6.16 12.41 5.93
CA ALA A 50 -6.10 11.96 4.53
C ALA A 50 -5.32 10.65 4.44
N SER A 51 -5.76 9.69 3.61
CA SER A 51 -5.05 8.41 3.53
C SER A 51 -3.62 8.56 2.96
N ARG A 52 -3.32 9.61 2.15
CA ARG A 52 -1.93 9.97 1.79
C ARG A 52 -1.09 10.35 3.02
N LYS A 53 -1.71 11.00 4.05
CA LYS A 53 -1.01 11.30 5.32
C LYS A 53 -0.83 10.04 6.14
N ALA A 54 -1.81 9.15 6.15
CA ALA A 54 -1.69 7.84 6.77
C ALA A 54 -0.59 7.00 6.10
N SER A 55 -0.44 7.08 4.78
CA SER A 55 0.68 6.49 4.03
C SER A 55 2.03 7.04 4.51
N GLN A 56 2.17 8.36 4.66
CA GLN A 56 3.39 8.94 5.23
C GLN A 56 3.68 8.43 6.65
N MET A 57 2.64 8.34 7.49
CA MET A 57 2.76 7.81 8.84
C MET A 57 3.23 6.35 8.84
N ALA A 58 2.74 5.54 7.90
CA ALA A 58 3.20 4.15 7.72
C ALA A 58 4.68 4.10 7.26
N ILE A 59 5.08 4.94 6.30
CA ILE A 59 6.49 5.07 5.90
C ILE A 59 7.36 5.47 7.10
N GLU A 60 6.94 6.45 7.90
CA GLU A 60 7.68 6.88 9.11
C GLU A 60 7.82 5.76 10.16
N ALA A 61 6.84 4.85 10.25
CA ALA A 61 6.88 3.72 11.17
C ALA A 61 7.73 2.56 10.63
N PHE A 62 7.62 2.25 9.34
CA PHE A 62 8.22 1.04 8.76
C PHE A 62 9.64 1.27 8.20
N ALA A 63 9.94 2.44 7.63
CA ALA A 63 11.25 2.71 7.05
C ALA A 63 12.43 2.58 8.03
N PRO A 64 12.32 2.95 9.32
CA PRO A 64 13.39 2.69 10.30
C PRO A 64 13.67 1.21 10.54
N LEU A 65 12.69 0.32 10.29
CA LEU A 65 12.82 -1.12 10.44
C LEU A 65 13.43 -1.78 9.19
N LEU A 66 13.39 -1.08 8.04
CA LEU A 66 13.72 -1.59 6.72
C LEU A 66 14.79 -0.70 6.05
N PRO A 67 16.08 -0.85 6.40
CA PRO A 67 17.15 -0.07 5.77
C PRO A 67 17.24 -0.24 4.24
N GLU A 68 16.67 -1.31 3.70
CA GLU A 68 16.53 -1.60 2.27
C GLU A 68 15.36 -0.87 1.58
N LEU A 69 14.49 -0.18 2.34
CA LEU A 69 13.39 0.56 1.75
C LEU A 69 13.91 1.84 1.09
N VAL A 70 13.81 1.93 -0.23
CA VAL A 70 14.26 3.06 -1.03
C VAL A 70 13.09 3.62 -1.81
N GLY A 71 12.82 4.91 -1.65
CA GLY A 71 11.66 5.53 -2.27
C GLY A 71 11.93 6.78 -3.07
N GLY A 72 10.90 7.29 -3.72
CA GLY A 72 10.97 8.51 -4.50
C GLY A 72 9.63 9.05 -4.93
N SER A 73 9.66 10.17 -5.63
CA SER A 73 8.47 10.77 -6.23
C SER A 73 8.83 11.51 -7.51
N ALA A 74 7.86 11.55 -8.44
CA ALA A 74 7.97 12.28 -9.70
C ALA A 74 7.72 13.78 -9.49
N ASP A 75 8.63 14.45 -8.76
CA ASP A 75 8.59 15.87 -8.38
C ASP A 75 7.36 16.30 -7.54
N LEU A 76 6.73 15.35 -6.87
CA LEU A 76 5.52 15.52 -6.06
C LEU A 76 5.72 15.09 -4.59
N ALA A 77 6.96 15.04 -4.10
CA ALA A 77 7.29 14.49 -2.78
C ALA A 77 6.46 15.10 -1.63
N HIS A 78 6.24 16.42 -1.66
CA HIS A 78 5.44 17.13 -0.65
C HIS A 78 3.93 16.92 -0.84
N SER A 79 3.46 16.73 -2.06
CA SER A 79 2.03 16.49 -2.36
C SER A 79 1.65 15.03 -2.11
N ASN A 80 2.51 14.10 -2.49
CA ASN A 80 2.32 12.66 -2.25
C ASN A 80 2.60 12.26 -0.80
N LEU A 81 3.27 13.14 -0.02
CA LEU A 81 3.69 12.88 1.36
C LEU A 81 4.57 11.63 1.47
N THR A 82 5.59 11.53 0.62
CA THR A 82 6.52 10.39 0.59
C THR A 82 7.83 10.66 1.31
N LEU A 83 8.09 11.93 1.68
CA LEU A 83 9.20 12.28 2.57
C LEU A 83 8.87 11.93 4.01
N TRP A 84 9.83 11.36 4.70
CA TRP A 84 9.79 11.06 6.13
C TRP A 84 11.06 11.59 6.81
N LYS A 85 11.10 11.61 8.16
CA LYS A 85 12.22 12.24 8.91
C LYS A 85 13.61 11.70 8.60
N GLY A 86 13.69 10.43 8.19
CA GLY A 86 14.93 9.77 7.82
C GLY A 86 15.24 9.81 6.32
N SER A 87 14.45 10.53 5.50
CA SER A 87 14.71 10.63 4.07
C SER A 87 16.02 11.37 3.78
N LYS A 88 16.91 10.73 3.01
CA LYS A 88 18.19 11.26 2.57
C LYS A 88 18.33 11.09 1.06
N SER A 89 18.64 12.19 0.37
CA SER A 89 18.80 12.17 -1.09
C SER A 89 19.95 11.27 -1.53
N VAL A 90 19.71 10.43 -2.51
CA VAL A 90 20.74 9.58 -3.14
C VAL A 90 21.86 10.43 -3.77
N ALA A 91 21.58 11.68 -4.19
CA ALA A 91 22.57 12.61 -4.70
C ALA A 91 23.54 13.18 -3.63
N SER A 92 23.28 12.91 -2.33
CA SER A 92 24.07 13.47 -1.22
C SER A 92 25.42 12.76 -0.97
N ASN A 93 25.72 11.66 -1.67
CA ASN A 93 26.85 10.76 -1.40
C ASN A 93 26.84 10.15 0.03
N ASP A 94 25.69 10.14 0.71
CA ASP A 94 25.52 9.44 1.98
C ASP A 94 25.29 7.95 1.70
N PRO A 95 26.08 7.03 2.30
CA PRO A 95 25.87 5.60 2.10
C PRO A 95 24.51 5.08 2.63
N ASN A 96 23.83 5.88 3.47
CA ASN A 96 22.50 5.57 3.96
C ASN A 96 21.40 6.35 3.21
N ALA A 97 21.69 6.83 2.00
CA ALA A 97 20.72 7.51 1.16
C ALA A 97 19.60 6.54 0.74
N ASN A 98 18.36 7.01 0.82
CA ASN A 98 17.16 6.19 0.67
C ASN A 98 16.03 6.89 -0.10
N TYR A 99 16.29 8.07 -0.69
CA TYR A 99 15.27 8.84 -1.40
C TYR A 99 15.78 9.35 -2.74
N ILE A 100 15.02 9.03 -3.81
CA ILE A 100 15.33 9.37 -5.21
C ILE A 100 14.39 10.48 -5.68
N TYR A 101 14.94 11.63 -6.04
CA TYR A 101 14.19 12.71 -6.69
C TYR A 101 14.19 12.48 -8.21
N SER A 102 13.12 11.91 -8.73
CA SER A 102 13.07 11.48 -10.14
C SER A 102 12.79 12.61 -11.12
N GLY A 103 12.34 13.79 -10.64
CA GLY A 103 11.78 14.84 -11.50
C GLY A 103 10.46 14.36 -12.12
N VAL A 104 9.92 15.11 -13.07
CA VAL A 104 8.67 14.76 -13.79
C VAL A 104 8.97 13.65 -14.81
N ARG A 105 9.10 12.41 -14.36
CA ARG A 105 9.50 11.23 -15.17
C ARG A 105 8.88 9.96 -14.64
N GLU A 106 7.58 9.84 -14.67
CA GLU A 106 6.81 8.75 -14.08
C GLU A 106 7.24 7.39 -14.64
N PHE A 107 7.39 7.27 -15.96
CA PHE A 107 7.88 6.04 -16.58
C PHE A 107 9.30 5.69 -16.12
N GLY A 108 10.22 6.66 -16.19
CA GLY A 108 11.63 6.45 -15.81
C GLY A 108 11.76 6.10 -14.33
N MET A 109 11.00 6.76 -13.46
CA MET A 109 10.94 6.50 -12.02
C MET A 109 10.49 5.04 -11.74
N THR A 110 9.38 4.63 -12.30
CA THR A 110 8.83 3.27 -12.12
C THR A 110 9.76 2.21 -12.72
N ALA A 111 10.39 2.49 -13.88
CA ALA A 111 11.38 1.59 -14.47
C ALA A 111 12.65 1.47 -13.62
N ILE A 112 13.08 2.53 -12.93
CA ILE A 112 14.19 2.50 -11.96
C ILE A 112 13.79 1.64 -10.75
N SER A 113 12.59 1.79 -10.22
CA SER A 113 12.06 0.94 -9.15
C SER A 113 12.10 -0.55 -9.55
N ASN A 114 11.66 -0.87 -10.77
CA ASN A 114 11.77 -2.24 -11.30
C ASN A 114 13.22 -2.74 -11.36
N GLY A 115 14.14 -1.89 -11.79
CA GLY A 115 15.57 -2.22 -11.83
C GLY A 115 16.17 -2.49 -10.46
N LEU A 116 15.80 -1.69 -9.45
CA LEU A 116 16.20 -1.88 -8.05
C LEU A 116 15.66 -3.21 -7.49
N ALA A 117 14.38 -3.50 -7.75
CA ALA A 117 13.79 -4.77 -7.33
C ALA A 117 14.46 -5.99 -7.98
N LEU A 118 14.75 -5.92 -9.29
CA LEU A 118 15.46 -6.98 -10.02
C LEU A 118 16.90 -7.18 -9.57
N HIS A 119 17.59 -6.10 -9.16
CA HIS A 119 18.94 -6.20 -8.61
C HIS A 119 18.93 -7.00 -7.31
N GLY A 120 17.86 -6.91 -6.54
CA GLY A 120 17.79 -7.49 -5.20
C GLY A 120 18.43 -6.60 -4.13
N GLY A 121 18.14 -6.91 -2.87
CA GLY A 121 18.67 -6.18 -1.71
C GLY A 121 17.96 -4.86 -1.41
N PHE A 122 16.95 -4.48 -2.19
CA PHE A 122 16.14 -3.27 -2.02
C PHE A 122 14.65 -3.59 -2.10
N ILE A 123 13.87 -2.79 -1.38
CA ILE A 123 12.41 -2.72 -1.50
C ILE A 123 12.09 -1.32 -2.04
N PRO A 124 11.91 -1.16 -3.35
CA PRO A 124 11.66 0.16 -3.94
C PRO A 124 10.20 0.57 -3.78
N TYR A 125 9.97 1.87 -3.53
CA TYR A 125 8.68 2.50 -3.74
C TYR A 125 8.83 3.78 -4.58
N ASP A 126 7.82 4.07 -5.38
CA ASP A 126 7.75 5.29 -6.17
C ASP A 126 6.37 5.94 -6.03
N ALA A 127 6.28 7.25 -6.32
CA ALA A 127 5.04 7.96 -6.12
C ALA A 127 4.76 9.03 -7.15
N THR A 128 3.48 9.14 -7.51
CA THR A 128 2.91 10.24 -8.30
C THR A 128 1.41 10.40 -7.97
N PHE A 129 0.69 11.31 -8.62
CA PHE A 129 -0.77 11.33 -8.57
C PHE A 129 -1.36 10.15 -9.35
N LEU A 130 -2.54 9.68 -8.95
CA LEU A 130 -3.17 8.55 -9.62
C LEU A 130 -3.40 8.81 -11.12
N VAL A 131 -3.81 10.02 -11.49
CA VAL A 131 -4.00 10.40 -12.90
C VAL A 131 -2.71 10.26 -13.71
N PHE A 132 -1.55 10.51 -13.12
CA PHE A 132 -0.25 10.42 -13.81
C PHE A 132 0.29 8.98 -13.88
N SER A 133 -0.42 8.00 -13.32
CA SER A 133 -0.14 6.58 -13.58
C SER A 133 -0.22 6.24 -15.07
N ASP A 134 -0.96 7.02 -15.86
CA ASP A 134 -0.99 6.89 -17.33
C ASP A 134 0.41 6.98 -17.95
N TYR A 135 1.26 7.88 -17.46
CA TYR A 135 2.63 8.01 -17.95
C TYR A 135 3.54 6.85 -17.49
N ALA A 136 3.23 6.18 -16.39
CA ALA A 136 3.98 5.05 -15.85
C ALA A 136 3.43 3.68 -16.27
N ARG A 137 2.25 3.63 -16.88
CA ARG A 137 1.46 2.41 -17.06
C ARG A 137 2.25 1.22 -17.64
N ASN A 138 3.07 1.46 -18.65
CA ASN A 138 3.87 0.39 -19.24
C ASN A 138 4.87 -0.18 -18.21
N ALA A 139 5.54 0.65 -17.43
CA ALA A 139 6.49 0.21 -16.42
C ALA A 139 5.81 -0.53 -15.26
N VAL A 140 4.60 -0.11 -14.84
CA VAL A 140 3.78 -0.85 -13.85
C VAL A 140 3.38 -2.22 -14.38
N ARG A 141 2.96 -2.29 -15.66
CA ARG A 141 2.67 -3.59 -16.29
C ARG A 141 3.92 -4.47 -16.32
N MET A 142 5.09 -3.90 -16.55
CA MET A 142 6.35 -4.65 -16.52
C MET A 142 6.71 -5.12 -15.12
N SER A 143 6.40 -4.38 -14.05
CA SER A 143 6.58 -4.85 -12.68
C SER A 143 5.81 -6.15 -12.43
N ALA A 144 4.55 -6.20 -12.87
CA ALA A 144 3.70 -7.38 -12.76
C ALA A 144 4.22 -8.54 -13.62
N LEU A 145 4.56 -8.28 -14.90
CA LEU A 145 5.06 -9.30 -15.83
C LEU A 145 6.38 -9.93 -15.34
N MET A 146 7.23 -9.17 -14.67
CA MET A 146 8.50 -9.64 -14.12
C MET A 146 8.35 -10.26 -12.71
N GLY A 147 7.16 -10.16 -12.08
CA GLY A 147 6.92 -10.67 -10.74
C GLY A 147 7.82 -10.02 -9.67
N VAL A 148 8.03 -8.70 -9.74
CA VAL A 148 8.97 -8.01 -8.85
C VAL A 148 8.25 -7.25 -7.74
N ARG A 149 8.82 -7.27 -6.53
CA ARG A 149 8.39 -6.44 -5.40
C ARG A 149 8.67 -4.98 -5.69
N ALA A 150 7.71 -4.25 -6.24
CA ALA A 150 7.76 -2.81 -6.42
C ALA A 150 6.46 -2.19 -5.85
N ILE A 151 6.58 -1.12 -5.09
CA ILE A 151 5.44 -0.46 -4.44
C ILE A 151 5.19 0.86 -5.15
N HIS A 152 4.03 0.97 -5.81
CA HIS A 152 3.63 2.16 -6.55
C HIS A 152 2.60 2.94 -5.75
N VAL A 153 2.97 4.11 -5.25
CA VAL A 153 2.13 4.98 -4.41
C VAL A 153 1.45 6.02 -5.28
N TYR A 154 0.13 5.97 -5.32
CA TYR A 154 -0.70 6.91 -6.07
C TYR A 154 -1.59 7.71 -5.12
N THR A 155 -1.48 9.04 -5.15
CA THR A 155 -2.33 9.92 -4.32
C THR A 155 -3.31 10.70 -5.19
N HIS A 156 -4.21 11.47 -4.55
CA HIS A 156 -5.23 12.26 -5.26
C HIS A 156 -6.16 11.35 -6.07
N ASP A 157 -6.77 10.38 -5.40
CA ASP A 157 -7.43 9.20 -5.95
C ASP A 157 -8.80 9.45 -6.60
N SER A 158 -9.38 10.64 -6.43
CA SER A 158 -10.77 10.91 -6.84
C SER A 158 -11.04 12.38 -7.06
N ILE A 159 -12.29 12.74 -7.41
CA ILE A 159 -12.75 14.13 -7.48
C ILE A 159 -12.60 14.88 -6.15
N GLY A 160 -12.46 14.16 -5.03
CA GLY A 160 -12.20 14.72 -3.71
C GLY A 160 -10.85 15.41 -3.55
N LEU A 161 -9.98 15.39 -4.57
CA LEU A 161 -8.73 16.14 -4.59
C LEU A 161 -8.95 17.67 -4.60
N GLY A 162 -10.09 18.15 -5.11
CA GLY A 162 -10.49 19.57 -5.04
C GLY A 162 -10.25 20.36 -6.33
N GLU A 163 -9.66 21.53 -6.18
CA GLU A 163 -9.58 22.59 -7.21
C GLU A 163 -8.60 22.33 -8.36
N ASP A 164 -7.78 21.32 -8.33
CA ASP A 164 -6.79 21.02 -9.38
C ASP A 164 -7.45 20.75 -10.77
N GLY A 165 -8.73 20.37 -10.75
CA GLY A 165 -9.56 20.26 -11.94
C GLY A 165 -9.41 18.95 -12.71
N PRO A 166 -10.06 18.85 -13.89
CA PRO A 166 -10.24 17.59 -14.61
C PRO A 166 -8.93 16.97 -15.12
N THR A 167 -7.87 17.76 -15.31
CA THR A 167 -6.55 17.24 -15.70
C THR A 167 -5.85 16.43 -14.60
N HIS A 168 -6.35 16.53 -13.35
CA HIS A 168 -5.79 15.86 -12.17
C HIS A 168 -6.78 14.89 -11.51
N GLN A 169 -8.02 14.84 -11.97
CA GLN A 169 -9.10 14.02 -11.42
C GLN A 169 -9.16 12.67 -12.13
N PRO A 170 -8.73 11.57 -11.50
CA PRO A 170 -8.76 10.24 -12.10
C PRO A 170 -10.22 9.72 -12.15
N ILE A 171 -10.55 8.99 -13.20
CA ILE A 171 -11.87 8.33 -13.37
C ILE A 171 -11.66 6.82 -13.62
N GLU A 172 -11.05 6.45 -14.75
CA GLU A 172 -10.85 5.06 -15.17
C GLU A 172 -9.57 4.41 -14.61
N HIS A 173 -8.69 5.20 -14.02
CA HIS A 173 -7.33 4.79 -13.62
C HIS A 173 -7.35 3.60 -12.65
N LEU A 174 -8.21 3.65 -11.63
CA LEU A 174 -8.32 2.57 -10.64
C LEU A 174 -8.73 1.23 -11.29
N ALA A 175 -9.77 1.27 -12.12
CA ALA A 175 -10.21 0.09 -12.87
C ALA A 175 -9.11 -0.41 -13.81
N SER A 176 -8.43 0.51 -14.49
CA SER A 176 -7.37 0.18 -15.44
C SER A 176 -6.14 -0.48 -14.78
N LEU A 177 -5.81 -0.09 -13.55
CA LEU A 177 -4.73 -0.73 -12.77
C LEU A 177 -5.15 -2.16 -12.33
N ARG A 178 -6.41 -2.37 -11.96
CA ARG A 178 -6.97 -3.69 -11.63
C ARG A 178 -6.99 -4.68 -12.80
N TYR A 179 -6.98 -4.19 -14.05
CA TYR A 179 -6.89 -5.06 -15.24
C TYR A 179 -5.48 -5.59 -15.51
N ILE A 180 -4.45 -5.11 -14.81
CA ILE A 180 -3.09 -5.66 -14.94
C ILE A 180 -3.03 -6.95 -14.10
N PRO A 181 -2.85 -8.14 -14.73
CA PRO A 181 -2.73 -9.38 -13.98
C PRO A 181 -1.55 -9.31 -12.98
N ASP A 182 -1.70 -9.99 -11.84
CA ASP A 182 -0.69 -10.09 -10.80
C ASP A 182 -0.25 -8.74 -10.18
N ASN A 183 -1.07 -7.71 -10.32
CA ASN A 183 -0.90 -6.40 -9.68
C ASN A 183 -1.93 -6.23 -8.56
N ASP A 184 -1.49 -6.11 -7.31
CA ASP A 184 -2.41 -5.85 -6.20
C ASP A 184 -2.70 -4.35 -6.08
N VAL A 185 -3.97 -3.99 -6.22
CA VAL A 185 -4.40 -2.61 -6.07
C VAL A 185 -5.12 -2.43 -4.73
N TRP A 186 -4.54 -1.59 -3.86
CA TRP A 186 -5.08 -1.27 -2.54
C TRP A 186 -5.60 0.17 -2.51
N ARG A 187 -6.82 0.36 -2.06
CA ARG A 187 -7.45 1.67 -1.85
C ARG A 187 -8.07 1.75 -0.47
N PRO A 188 -7.26 2.07 0.56
CA PRO A 188 -7.68 2.06 1.95
C PRO A 188 -8.59 3.24 2.33
N CYS A 189 -9.49 3.01 3.30
CA CYS A 189 -10.49 3.98 3.74
C CYS A 189 -10.04 4.83 4.95
N ASP A 190 -8.98 4.45 5.65
CA ASP A 190 -8.47 5.16 6.82
C ASP A 190 -7.00 4.80 7.12
N ALA A 191 -6.49 5.27 8.26
CA ALA A 191 -5.10 5.06 8.66
C ALA A 191 -4.77 3.59 8.94
N VAL A 192 -5.73 2.81 9.45
CA VAL A 192 -5.52 1.39 9.78
C VAL A 192 -5.40 0.58 8.49
N GLU A 193 -6.35 0.72 7.58
CA GLU A 193 -6.26 0.06 6.26
C GLU A 193 -5.02 0.51 5.49
N SER A 194 -4.61 1.79 5.60
CA SER A 194 -3.39 2.28 4.96
C SER A 194 -2.13 1.59 5.48
N ALA A 195 -2.02 1.38 6.78
CA ALA A 195 -0.88 0.68 7.38
C ALA A 195 -0.87 -0.81 7.00
N VAL A 196 -2.03 -1.47 6.99
CA VAL A 196 -2.16 -2.87 6.54
C VAL A 196 -1.80 -3.00 5.06
N SER A 197 -2.23 -2.06 4.21
CA SER A 197 -1.88 -2.04 2.78
C SER A 197 -0.37 -1.90 2.56
N TRP A 198 0.31 -1.04 3.33
CA TRP A 198 1.76 -0.92 3.31
C TRP A 198 2.46 -2.20 3.77
N LYS A 199 2.01 -2.80 4.89
CA LYS A 199 2.53 -4.09 5.37
C LYS A 199 2.41 -5.16 4.29
N ALA A 200 1.21 -5.33 3.72
CA ALA A 200 0.95 -6.30 2.66
C ALA A 200 1.83 -6.07 1.41
N ALA A 201 2.04 -4.82 1.01
CA ALA A 201 2.90 -4.48 -0.13
C ALA A 201 4.39 -4.77 0.15
N ILE A 202 4.86 -4.55 1.37
CA ILE A 202 6.23 -4.88 1.79
C ILE A 202 6.43 -6.40 1.85
N GLU A 203 5.45 -7.14 2.33
CA GLU A 203 5.52 -8.61 2.44
C GLU A 203 5.41 -9.32 1.09
N ARG A 204 4.71 -8.73 0.12
CA ARG A 204 4.53 -9.32 -1.19
C ARG A 204 5.83 -9.38 -1.98
N ALA A 205 6.41 -10.57 -2.13
CA ALA A 205 7.70 -10.76 -2.80
C ALA A 205 7.61 -11.08 -4.30
N ASP A 206 6.43 -11.48 -4.78
CA ASP A 206 6.20 -12.09 -6.11
C ASP A 206 5.45 -11.19 -7.10
N GLY A 207 5.25 -9.92 -6.77
CA GLY A 207 4.56 -8.98 -7.65
C GLY A 207 4.49 -7.57 -7.08
N PRO A 208 4.08 -6.60 -7.91
CA PRO A 208 3.91 -5.21 -7.48
C PRO A 208 2.64 -4.99 -6.69
N SER A 209 2.63 -3.90 -5.92
CA SER A 209 1.45 -3.38 -5.26
C SER A 209 1.25 -1.91 -5.58
N CYS A 210 0.06 -1.54 -6.04
CA CYS A 210 -0.36 -0.16 -6.23
C CYS A 210 -1.16 0.29 -5.00
N LEU A 211 -0.66 1.26 -4.27
CA LEU A 211 -1.30 1.83 -3.08
C LEU A 211 -1.95 3.17 -3.44
N VAL A 212 -3.26 3.26 -3.37
CA VAL A 212 -4.06 4.40 -3.86
C VAL A 212 -4.66 5.16 -2.70
N PHE A 213 -4.33 6.45 -2.57
CA PHE A 213 -4.63 7.27 -1.40
C PHE A 213 -5.36 8.57 -1.73
N SER A 214 -6.24 9.00 -0.82
CA SER A 214 -6.99 10.24 -0.91
C SER A 214 -6.17 11.49 -0.57
N ARG A 215 -6.56 12.65 -1.12
CA ARG A 215 -6.09 13.97 -0.66
C ARG A 215 -6.89 14.47 0.54
N GLN A 216 -8.20 14.24 0.54
CA GLN A 216 -9.11 14.65 1.60
C GLN A 216 -8.98 13.75 2.84
N ASN A 217 -9.33 14.31 4.01
CA ASN A 217 -9.38 13.54 5.23
C ASN A 217 -10.52 12.52 5.21
N LEU A 218 -10.24 11.35 5.77
CA LEU A 218 -11.18 10.25 5.91
C LEU A 218 -11.41 9.92 7.38
N PRO A 219 -12.65 9.64 7.78
CA PRO A 219 -12.95 9.28 9.16
C PRO A 219 -12.43 7.88 9.47
N HIS A 220 -11.91 7.71 10.68
CA HIS A 220 -11.56 6.41 11.21
C HIS A 220 -12.81 5.51 11.27
N GLN A 221 -12.63 4.23 10.93
CA GLN A 221 -13.65 3.20 11.08
C GLN A 221 -13.32 2.31 12.28
N ALA A 222 -14.25 2.21 13.23
CA ALA A 222 -14.08 1.34 14.39
C ALA A 222 -14.13 -0.13 13.97
N ARG A 223 -13.19 -0.94 14.48
CA ARG A 223 -13.07 -2.38 14.21
C ARG A 223 -12.68 -3.13 15.47
N ASN A 224 -13.09 -4.36 15.56
CA ASN A 224 -12.52 -5.33 16.50
C ASN A 224 -11.25 -5.97 15.90
N ASP A 225 -10.51 -6.72 16.72
CA ASP A 225 -9.23 -7.33 16.32
C ASP A 225 -9.36 -8.29 15.13
N ALA A 226 -10.46 -9.05 15.06
CA ALA A 226 -10.72 -9.95 13.94
C ALA A 226 -10.92 -9.19 12.63
N GLN A 227 -11.65 -8.07 12.67
CA GLN A 227 -11.86 -7.21 11.51
C GLN A 227 -10.56 -6.52 11.06
N VAL A 228 -9.69 -6.13 12.01
CA VAL A 228 -8.37 -5.58 11.69
C VAL A 228 -7.52 -6.64 10.97
N ALA A 229 -7.51 -7.88 11.46
CA ALA A 229 -6.80 -8.98 10.81
C ALA A 229 -7.35 -9.30 9.40
N ASP A 230 -8.66 -9.21 9.22
CA ASP A 230 -9.33 -9.50 7.94
C ASP A 230 -9.06 -8.42 6.86
N ILE A 231 -8.58 -7.22 7.21
CA ILE A 231 -8.18 -6.20 6.23
C ILE A 231 -7.17 -6.79 5.22
N ALA A 232 -6.19 -7.54 5.71
CA ALA A 232 -5.16 -8.17 4.88
C ALA A 232 -5.71 -9.16 3.85
N ARG A 233 -6.97 -9.59 4.00
CA ARG A 233 -7.68 -10.47 3.05
C ARG A 233 -8.32 -9.71 1.87
N GLY A 234 -8.17 -8.38 1.83
CA GLY A 234 -8.58 -7.53 0.71
C GLY A 234 -10.04 -7.09 0.71
N GLY A 235 -10.89 -7.74 1.49
CA GLY A 235 -12.30 -7.39 1.68
C GLY A 235 -12.88 -8.05 2.92
N TYR A 236 -13.65 -7.33 3.74
CA TYR A 236 -14.18 -7.84 5.00
C TYR A 236 -15.47 -7.14 5.40
N VAL A 237 -16.24 -7.76 6.29
CA VAL A 237 -17.48 -7.18 6.85
C VAL A 237 -17.10 -6.13 7.89
N LEU A 238 -17.27 -4.84 7.55
CA LEU A 238 -17.02 -3.72 8.46
C LEU A 238 -18.21 -3.51 9.42
N LYS A 239 -19.44 -3.59 8.91
CA LYS A 239 -20.67 -3.55 9.70
C LYS A 239 -21.59 -4.67 9.23
N ASP A 240 -21.98 -5.54 10.16
CA ASP A 240 -22.91 -6.61 9.82
C ASP A 240 -24.37 -6.22 10.02
N SER A 241 -25.26 -6.93 9.34
CA SER A 241 -26.71 -6.83 9.50
C SER A 241 -27.18 -7.56 10.75
N VAL A 242 -28.36 -7.19 11.23
CA VAL A 242 -29.08 -8.00 12.22
C VAL A 242 -29.83 -9.13 11.49
N GLY A 243 -29.36 -10.38 11.63
CA GLY A 243 -29.84 -11.51 10.84
C GLY A 243 -29.22 -11.55 9.44
N ALA A 244 -29.84 -12.28 8.52
CA ALA A 244 -29.39 -12.31 7.14
C ALA A 244 -29.48 -10.93 6.49
N PRO A 245 -28.44 -10.48 5.77
CA PRO A 245 -28.49 -9.20 5.07
C PRO A 245 -29.51 -9.22 3.93
N GLU A 246 -30.27 -8.14 3.80
CA GLU A 246 -31.15 -7.90 2.65
C GLU A 246 -30.46 -6.99 1.61
N ILE A 247 -29.47 -6.22 2.05
CA ILE A 247 -28.67 -5.32 1.21
C ILE A 247 -27.21 -5.41 1.66
N ILE A 248 -26.29 -5.49 0.71
CA ILE A 248 -24.86 -5.36 0.94
C ILE A 248 -24.33 -4.11 0.23
N LEU A 249 -23.77 -3.19 0.98
CA LEU A 249 -23.05 -2.03 0.47
C LEU A 249 -21.55 -2.37 0.41
N ILE A 250 -20.99 -2.47 -0.78
CA ILE A 250 -19.57 -2.70 -1.00
C ILE A 250 -18.93 -1.35 -1.32
N ALA A 251 -17.93 -0.96 -0.55
CA ALA A 251 -17.24 0.32 -0.74
C ALA A 251 -15.73 0.17 -0.57
N THR A 252 -14.96 1.09 -1.17
CA THR A 252 -13.51 1.14 -1.11
C THR A 252 -13.05 2.58 -0.88
N GLY A 253 -11.94 2.77 -0.16
CA GLY A 253 -11.35 4.09 0.03
C GLY A 253 -12.32 5.10 0.65
N SER A 254 -12.35 6.29 0.08
CA SER A 254 -13.16 7.41 0.58
C SER A 254 -14.67 7.15 0.64
N GLU A 255 -15.19 6.19 -0.11
CA GLU A 255 -16.62 5.88 -0.16
C GLU A 255 -17.09 4.98 1.00
N VAL A 256 -16.17 4.36 1.76
CA VAL A 256 -16.53 3.51 2.92
C VAL A 256 -17.28 4.32 3.98
N GLY A 257 -16.81 5.53 4.30
CA GLY A 257 -17.51 6.41 5.24
C GLY A 257 -18.92 6.78 4.77
N LEU A 258 -19.11 6.98 3.47
CA LEU A 258 -20.43 7.24 2.88
C LEU A 258 -21.34 6.00 2.97
N ALA A 259 -20.80 4.80 2.69
CA ALA A 259 -21.55 3.54 2.82
C ALA A 259 -21.99 3.29 4.26
N MET A 260 -21.15 3.60 5.25
CA MET A 260 -21.50 3.52 6.67
C MET A 260 -22.67 4.46 7.02
N GLN A 261 -22.64 5.71 6.57
CA GLN A 261 -23.73 6.67 6.76
C GLN A 261 -25.03 6.24 6.06
N ALA A 262 -24.91 5.68 4.85
CA ALA A 262 -26.07 5.16 4.13
C ALA A 262 -26.70 3.96 4.87
N ALA A 263 -25.88 3.06 5.39
CA ALA A 263 -26.34 1.90 6.14
C ALA A 263 -27.07 2.30 7.46
N GLU A 264 -26.67 3.40 8.10
CA GLU A 264 -27.38 3.93 9.27
C GLU A 264 -28.81 4.38 8.92
N ARG A 265 -28.99 4.99 7.75
CA ARG A 265 -30.28 5.47 7.25
C ARG A 265 -31.17 4.34 6.72
N LEU A 266 -30.56 3.33 6.07
CA LEU A 266 -31.29 2.19 5.51
C LEU A 266 -31.75 1.19 6.57
N GLY A 267 -31.09 1.16 7.73
CA GLY A 267 -31.52 0.38 8.87
C GLY A 267 -30.68 -0.90 9.13
N LYS A 268 -31.27 -1.80 9.92
CA LYS A 268 -30.52 -2.90 10.55
C LYS A 268 -30.25 -4.15 9.68
N HIS A 269 -30.86 -4.21 8.50
CA HIS A 269 -30.70 -5.36 7.58
C HIS A 269 -29.66 -5.11 6.49
N VAL A 270 -28.84 -4.07 6.68
CA VAL A 270 -27.78 -3.68 5.74
C VAL A 270 -26.41 -4.10 6.27
N ARG A 271 -25.66 -4.85 5.47
CA ARG A 271 -24.26 -5.14 5.67
C ARG A 271 -23.41 -4.11 4.93
N VAL A 272 -22.31 -3.66 5.53
CA VAL A 272 -21.27 -2.88 4.85
C VAL A 272 -19.99 -3.70 4.76
N VAL A 273 -19.48 -3.85 3.55
CA VAL A 273 -18.20 -4.49 3.26
C VAL A 273 -17.21 -3.43 2.84
N SER A 274 -16.11 -3.30 3.59
CA SER A 274 -14.94 -2.57 3.12
C SER A 274 -14.11 -3.47 2.20
N MET A 275 -13.78 -2.97 1.00
CA MET A 275 -13.08 -3.70 -0.04
C MET A 275 -11.80 -2.96 -0.43
N PRO A 276 -10.77 -2.92 0.45
CA PRO A 276 -9.53 -2.21 0.16
C PRO A 276 -8.77 -2.78 -1.04
N SER A 277 -8.90 -4.08 -1.34
CA SER A 277 -8.28 -4.71 -2.52
C SER A 277 -9.14 -5.83 -3.08
N THR A 278 -9.71 -5.61 -4.27
CA THR A 278 -10.46 -6.65 -4.98
C THR A 278 -9.57 -7.81 -5.41
N ASP A 279 -8.34 -7.51 -5.84
CA ASP A 279 -7.39 -8.51 -6.34
C ASP A 279 -7.00 -9.53 -5.25
N VAL A 280 -6.77 -9.03 -4.03
CA VAL A 280 -6.46 -9.86 -2.87
C VAL A 280 -7.68 -10.63 -2.39
N PHE A 281 -8.86 -10.00 -2.39
CA PHE A 281 -10.12 -10.65 -2.00
C PHE A 281 -10.49 -11.80 -2.95
N ASP A 282 -10.31 -11.61 -4.25
CA ASP A 282 -10.62 -12.62 -5.26
C ASP A 282 -9.77 -13.90 -5.13
N ARG A 283 -8.56 -13.77 -4.56
CA ARG A 283 -7.69 -14.92 -4.25
C ARG A 283 -8.05 -15.66 -2.98
N GLN A 284 -8.97 -15.13 -2.14
CA GLN A 284 -9.40 -15.83 -0.94
C GLN A 284 -10.19 -17.11 -1.27
N ASP A 285 -10.23 -18.03 -0.32
CA ASP A 285 -11.02 -19.24 -0.45
C ASP A 285 -12.52 -18.96 -0.63
N ALA A 286 -13.23 -19.89 -1.22
CA ALA A 286 -14.66 -19.71 -1.56
C ALA A 286 -15.54 -19.54 -0.32
N ALA A 287 -15.17 -20.17 0.82
CA ALA A 287 -15.95 -20.07 2.05
C ALA A 287 -15.85 -18.68 2.65
N TYR A 288 -14.66 -18.08 2.65
CA TYR A 288 -14.49 -16.70 3.12
C TYR A 288 -15.23 -15.70 2.22
N ARG A 289 -15.06 -15.82 0.90
CA ARG A 289 -15.76 -14.94 -0.05
C ARG A 289 -17.27 -15.02 0.09
N GLU A 290 -17.82 -16.22 0.27
CA GLU A 290 -19.25 -16.43 0.52
C GLU A 290 -19.69 -15.87 1.87
N ALA A 291 -18.86 -15.97 2.92
CA ALA A 291 -19.17 -15.39 4.23
C ALA A 291 -19.23 -13.86 4.19
N VAL A 292 -18.36 -13.21 3.40
CA VAL A 292 -18.34 -11.75 3.23
C VAL A 292 -19.45 -11.29 2.28
N LEU A 293 -19.58 -11.96 1.12
CA LEU A 293 -20.53 -11.65 0.03
C LEU A 293 -21.41 -12.88 -0.28
N PRO A 294 -22.42 -13.17 0.53
CA PRO A 294 -23.30 -14.30 0.29
C PRO A 294 -24.12 -14.12 -1.00
N LYS A 295 -24.19 -15.18 -1.81
CA LYS A 295 -24.89 -15.19 -3.10
C LYS A 295 -26.42 -15.06 -2.99
N ALA A 296 -26.97 -15.22 -1.78
CA ALA A 296 -28.41 -15.17 -1.53
C ALA A 296 -28.93 -13.74 -1.36
N VAL A 297 -28.10 -12.72 -1.47
CA VAL A 297 -28.43 -11.28 -1.31
C VAL A 297 -28.38 -10.56 -2.63
#